data_a18db5d3771bb64787d63af7f47a58d7
#
_entry.id   a18db5d3771bb64787d63af7f47a58d7
#
_cell.length_a   1.000
_cell.length_b   1.000
_cell.length_c   1.000
_cell.angle_alpha   90.00
_cell.angle_beta   90.00
_cell.angle_gamma   90.00
#
_symmetry.space_group_name_H-M   'P 1'
#
loop_
_entity.id
_entity.type
_entity.pdbx_description
1 polymer ?
#
loop_
_entity_poly.entity_id
_entity_poly.type
_entity_poly.pdbx_seq_one_letter_code
_entity_poly.pdbx_strand_id
1 'polypeptide(L)'
;MKAIINSRIVTKETVLTGHVLVYDESGIQQIVSTDNFQAGKCRVITDGSGYIAVPGFINEHIHGLGGVDVMDDDPQALAIMAKRLPETGVTAFLPTTMTYDLPSITRALTRICRYMKEQRIGAKVLGAHMEGPFISDIYKGAQKSTHIVKADFSLIEP
;
A
#
# COMPACT_ATOMS: atom_id res chain seq x y z
N MET A 1 -17.87 8.26 12.79
CA MET A 1 -17.89 7.94 11.35
C MET A 1 -17.51 9.19 10.56
N LYS A 2 -17.10 9.03 9.31
CA LYS A 2 -16.81 10.07 8.31
C LYS A 2 -17.70 9.79 7.11
N ALA A 3 -17.99 10.78 6.27
CA ALA A 3 -18.77 10.59 5.06
C ALA A 3 -18.17 11.36 3.87
N ILE A 4 -18.35 10.81 2.67
CA ILE A 4 -18.13 11.53 1.40
C ILE A 4 -19.49 11.65 0.73
N ILE A 5 -19.89 12.89 0.43
CA ILE A 5 -21.15 13.22 -0.25
C ILE A 5 -20.86 13.73 -1.66
N ASN A 6 -21.87 13.76 -2.52
CA ASN A 6 -21.86 14.38 -3.86
C ASN A 6 -20.84 13.81 -4.85
N SER A 7 -20.15 12.70 -4.53
CA SER A 7 -19.26 12.01 -5.45
C SER A 7 -20.00 10.93 -6.26
N ARG A 8 -19.46 10.56 -7.40
CA ARG A 8 -19.77 9.27 -8.03
C ARG A 8 -19.00 8.19 -7.31
N ILE A 9 -19.66 7.10 -6.94
CA ILE A 9 -19.05 6.00 -6.19
C ILE A 9 -18.96 4.77 -7.08
N VAL A 10 -17.75 4.30 -7.36
CA VAL A 10 -17.52 3.09 -8.14
C VAL A 10 -17.57 1.88 -7.22
N THR A 11 -18.49 0.96 -7.53
CA THR A 11 -18.58 -0.34 -6.88
C THR A 11 -18.13 -1.44 -7.85
N LYS A 12 -18.14 -2.68 -7.40
CA LYS A 12 -17.83 -3.84 -8.23
C LYS A 12 -18.80 -3.98 -9.40
N GLU A 13 -20.07 -3.64 -9.20
CA GLU A 13 -21.15 -3.87 -10.17
C GLU A 13 -21.49 -2.61 -11.00
N THR A 14 -21.38 -1.42 -10.42
CA THR A 14 -21.90 -0.20 -11.05
C THR A 14 -21.27 1.07 -10.48
N VAL A 15 -21.58 2.19 -11.12
CA VAL A 15 -21.27 3.54 -10.62
C VAL A 15 -22.54 4.16 -10.02
N LEU A 16 -22.51 4.44 -8.75
CA LEU A 16 -23.61 5.03 -8.02
C LEU A 16 -23.51 6.57 -8.04
N THR A 17 -24.65 7.22 -8.28
CA THR A 17 -24.88 8.64 -8.09
C THR A 17 -25.98 8.86 -7.05
N GLY A 18 -26.03 10.02 -6.39
CA GLY A 18 -27.02 10.27 -5.34
C GLY A 18 -26.87 9.38 -4.10
N HIS A 19 -25.64 8.93 -3.85
CA HIS A 19 -25.30 8.12 -2.70
C HIS A 19 -24.19 8.76 -1.87
N VAL A 20 -24.12 8.37 -0.61
CA VAL A 20 -23.12 8.80 0.37
C VAL A 20 -22.32 7.59 0.80
N LEU A 21 -20.98 7.73 0.77
CA LEU A 21 -20.03 6.75 1.30
C LEU A 21 -19.76 7.08 2.77
N VAL A 22 -20.13 6.20 3.68
CA VAL A 22 -19.85 6.33 5.12
C VAL A 22 -18.77 5.35 5.53
N TYR A 23 -17.76 5.85 6.23
CA TYR A 23 -16.58 5.08 6.60
C TYR A 23 -15.99 5.51 7.95
N ASP A 24 -15.13 4.70 8.51
CA ASP A 24 -14.28 5.01 9.66
C ASP A 24 -12.90 4.35 9.52
N GLU A 25 -12.19 4.21 10.60
CA GLU A 25 -10.84 3.65 10.61
C GLU A 25 -10.81 2.14 10.36
N SER A 26 -11.93 1.45 10.52
CA SER A 26 -12.07 0.02 10.20
C SER A 26 -12.41 -0.23 8.71
N GLY A 27 -12.84 0.80 7.98
CA GLY A 27 -13.16 0.74 6.55
C GLY A 27 -14.52 1.34 6.19
N ILE A 28 -15.03 0.94 5.04
CA ILE A 28 -16.35 1.35 4.53
C ILE A 28 -17.43 0.65 5.37
N GLN A 29 -18.30 1.44 6.01
CA GLN A 29 -19.39 0.95 6.84
C GLN A 29 -20.68 0.77 6.03
N GLN A 30 -20.99 1.74 5.15
CA GLN A 30 -22.16 1.65 4.29
C GLN A 30 -22.05 2.61 3.10
N ILE A 31 -22.79 2.27 2.04
CA ILE A 31 -23.14 3.19 0.94
C ILE A 31 -24.66 3.33 0.98
N VAL A 32 -25.16 4.53 1.21
CA VAL A 32 -26.59 4.81 1.44
C VAL A 32 -27.07 5.92 0.50
N SER A 33 -28.34 5.87 0.07
CA SER A 33 -28.91 6.95 -0.74
C SER A 33 -28.86 8.27 0.04
N THR A 34 -28.72 9.39 -0.66
CA THR A 34 -28.69 10.72 -0.07
C THR A 34 -29.94 10.97 0.81
N ASP A 35 -31.12 10.49 0.37
CA ASP A 35 -32.38 10.65 1.11
C ASP A 35 -32.41 9.96 2.47
N ASN A 36 -31.63 8.86 2.61
CA ASN A 36 -31.55 8.08 3.85
C ASN A 36 -30.32 8.42 4.69
N PHE A 37 -29.48 9.36 4.23
CA PHE A 37 -28.25 9.71 4.92
C PHE A 37 -28.52 10.52 6.20
N GLN A 38 -27.91 10.14 7.30
CA GLN A 38 -28.05 10.79 8.59
C GLN A 38 -26.75 11.53 8.96
N ALA A 39 -26.64 12.78 8.50
CA ALA A 39 -25.44 13.62 8.68
C ALA A 39 -24.99 13.76 10.14
N GLY A 40 -25.92 13.83 11.09
CA GLY A 40 -25.64 13.96 12.52
C GLY A 40 -24.85 12.80 13.13
N LYS A 41 -24.73 11.66 12.45
CA LYS A 41 -23.90 10.52 12.87
C LYS A 41 -22.43 10.61 12.41
N CYS A 42 -22.10 11.59 11.60
CA CYS A 42 -20.75 11.75 11.05
C CYS A 42 -20.06 12.99 11.64
N ARG A 43 -18.84 12.80 12.16
CA ARG A 43 -18.00 13.90 12.69
C ARG A 43 -17.31 14.71 11.59
N VAL A 44 -17.14 14.14 10.41
CA VAL A 44 -16.53 14.77 9.24
C VAL A 44 -17.36 14.41 8.01
N ILE A 45 -17.70 15.41 7.23
CA ILE A 45 -18.38 15.24 5.94
C ILE A 45 -17.52 15.96 4.90
N THR A 46 -17.08 15.20 3.90
CA THR A 46 -16.27 15.71 2.78
C THR A 46 -17.16 15.84 1.56
N ASP A 47 -17.20 17.03 0.95
CA ASP A 47 -17.84 17.23 -0.35
C ASP A 47 -16.95 16.70 -1.47
N GLY A 48 -17.44 15.68 -2.16
CA GLY A 48 -16.80 15.02 -3.29
C GLY A 48 -17.32 15.49 -4.65
N SER A 49 -17.96 16.67 -4.72
CA SER A 49 -18.46 17.23 -5.98
C SER A 49 -17.35 17.30 -7.03
N GLY A 50 -17.62 16.76 -8.22
CA GLY A 50 -16.65 16.70 -9.32
C GLY A 50 -15.64 15.54 -9.22
N TYR A 51 -15.60 14.81 -8.12
CA TYR A 51 -14.71 13.68 -7.90
C TYR A 51 -15.42 12.33 -8.06
N ILE A 52 -14.61 11.30 -8.18
CA ILE A 52 -15.06 9.90 -8.21
C ILE A 52 -14.43 9.20 -7.01
N ALA A 53 -15.25 8.60 -6.16
CA ALA A 53 -14.79 7.71 -5.10
C ALA A 53 -14.59 6.31 -5.67
N VAL A 54 -13.37 5.81 -5.59
CA VAL A 54 -12.97 4.46 -6.05
C VAL A 54 -12.28 3.72 -4.91
N PRO A 55 -12.23 2.39 -4.92
CA PRO A 55 -11.31 1.64 -4.06
C PRO A 55 -9.87 2.09 -4.32
N GLY A 56 -9.10 2.27 -3.26
CA GLY A 56 -7.68 2.59 -3.40
C GLY A 56 -6.92 1.44 -4.07
N PHE A 57 -5.91 1.79 -4.88
CA PHE A 57 -5.06 0.79 -5.53
C PHE A 57 -4.13 0.12 -4.52
N ILE A 58 -3.81 -1.14 -4.79
CA ILE A 58 -2.78 -1.89 -4.08
C ILE A 58 -1.60 -2.05 -5.02
N ASN A 59 -0.42 -1.61 -4.59
CA ASN A 59 0.82 -1.79 -5.33
C ASN A 59 1.57 -2.99 -4.77
N GLU A 60 1.63 -4.07 -5.54
CA GLU A 60 2.24 -5.33 -5.13
C GLU A 60 3.76 -5.39 -5.34
N HIS A 61 4.32 -4.41 -6.08
CA HIS A 61 5.74 -4.44 -6.45
C HIS A 61 6.29 -3.02 -6.61
N ILE A 62 7.05 -2.55 -5.62
CA ILE A 62 7.68 -1.24 -5.65
C ILE A 62 8.98 -1.23 -4.83
N HIS A 63 10.06 -0.83 -5.48
CA HIS A 63 11.39 -0.74 -4.85
C HIS A 63 11.61 0.58 -4.12
N GLY A 64 11.07 1.67 -4.66
CA GLY A 64 11.27 2.99 -4.07
C GLY A 64 10.33 4.04 -4.61
N LEU A 65 10.20 5.15 -3.89
CA LEU A 65 9.41 6.32 -4.27
C LEU A 65 9.88 7.55 -3.50
N GLY A 66 9.91 8.70 -4.15
CA GLY A 66 10.24 9.96 -3.49
C GLY A 66 11.72 10.15 -3.17
N GLY A 67 12.59 9.47 -3.93
CA GLY A 67 14.05 9.57 -3.81
C GLY A 67 14.65 8.61 -2.78
N VAL A 68 13.87 7.65 -2.28
CA VAL A 68 14.32 6.59 -1.37
C VAL A 68 14.02 5.21 -1.95
N ASP A 69 14.77 4.21 -1.50
CA ASP A 69 14.64 2.81 -1.88
C ASP A 69 14.38 1.93 -0.65
N VAL A 70 13.69 0.80 -0.85
CA VAL A 70 13.43 -0.19 0.20
C VAL A 70 14.74 -0.78 0.75
N MET A 71 15.78 -0.85 -0.07
CA MET A 71 17.10 -1.36 0.31
C MET A 71 17.96 -0.32 1.03
N ASP A 72 17.59 0.97 1.01
CA ASP A 72 18.33 2.02 1.73
C ASP A 72 18.36 1.76 3.24
N ASP A 73 19.50 2.06 3.87
CA ASP A 73 19.61 2.03 5.33
C ASP A 73 19.00 3.28 6.01
N ASP A 74 18.15 4.02 5.29
CA ASP A 74 17.39 5.15 5.81
C ASP A 74 16.15 4.65 6.60
N PRO A 75 16.06 4.95 7.90
CA PRO A 75 14.88 4.56 8.70
C PRO A 75 13.60 5.28 8.28
N GLN A 76 13.69 6.38 7.51
CA GLN A 76 12.53 7.13 7.02
C GLN A 76 12.04 6.66 5.65
N ALA A 77 12.77 5.80 4.93
CA ALA A 77 12.46 5.40 3.57
C ALA A 77 11.00 4.93 3.43
N LEU A 78 10.56 3.98 4.26
CA LEU A 78 9.20 3.45 4.22
C LEU A 78 8.14 4.50 4.59
N ALA A 79 8.44 5.42 5.50
CA ALA A 79 7.53 6.50 5.87
C ALA A 79 7.36 7.51 4.72
N ILE A 80 8.44 7.84 4.00
CA ILE A 80 8.41 8.69 2.81
C ILE A 80 7.57 8.03 1.72
N MET A 81 7.82 6.76 1.41
CA MET A 81 7.04 6.00 0.43
C MET A 81 5.55 5.97 0.79
N ALA A 82 5.23 5.57 2.02
CA ALA A 82 3.85 5.48 2.49
C ALA A 82 3.11 6.82 2.43
N LYS A 83 3.78 7.92 2.74
CA LYS A 83 3.20 9.28 2.66
C LYS A 83 2.94 9.72 1.23
N ARG A 84 3.79 9.34 0.28
CA ARG A 84 3.71 9.76 -1.13
C ARG A 84 2.75 8.92 -1.97
N LEU A 85 2.64 7.63 -1.69
CA LEU A 85 1.83 6.70 -2.48
C LEU A 85 0.36 7.12 -2.65
N PRO A 86 -0.34 7.69 -1.64
CA PRO A 86 -1.72 8.16 -1.81
C PRO A 86 -1.88 9.23 -2.88
N GLU A 87 -0.84 10.03 -3.20
CA GLU A 87 -0.86 11.02 -4.29
C GLU A 87 -1.07 10.37 -5.67
N THR A 88 -0.78 9.06 -5.79
CA THR A 88 -0.99 8.25 -7.00
C THR A 88 -2.24 7.38 -6.94
N GLY A 89 -3.06 7.50 -5.89
CA GLY A 89 -4.23 6.66 -5.66
C GLY A 89 -3.93 5.31 -5.00
N VAL A 90 -2.67 5.02 -4.66
CA VAL A 90 -2.27 3.79 -3.98
C VAL A 90 -2.49 3.94 -2.48
N THR A 91 -3.31 3.07 -1.88
CA THR A 91 -3.65 3.10 -0.45
C THR A 91 -3.02 1.98 0.35
N ALA A 92 -2.47 0.97 -0.34
CA ALA A 92 -1.72 -0.11 0.29
C ALA A 92 -0.62 -0.62 -0.66
N PHE A 93 0.47 -1.17 -0.10
CA PHE A 93 1.57 -1.64 -0.93
C PHE A 93 2.40 -2.73 -0.24
N LEU A 94 3.19 -3.42 -1.06
CA LEU A 94 4.23 -4.36 -0.64
C LEU A 94 5.60 -3.74 -1.00
N PRO A 95 6.35 -3.18 -0.03
CA PRO A 95 7.73 -2.79 -0.26
C PRO A 95 8.52 -3.98 -0.80
N THR A 96 9.23 -3.79 -1.91
CA THR A 96 9.88 -4.87 -2.64
C THR A 96 11.39 -4.78 -2.48
N THR A 97 12.03 -5.86 -2.00
CA THR A 97 13.49 -5.96 -1.92
C THR A 97 14.09 -6.22 -3.30
N MET A 98 15.38 -5.94 -3.46
CA MET A 98 16.16 -6.32 -4.63
C MET A 98 16.88 -7.66 -4.36
N THR A 99 17.27 -8.35 -5.44
CA THR A 99 18.24 -9.46 -5.37
C THR A 99 19.59 -8.90 -4.92
N TYR A 100 19.96 -9.17 -3.68
CA TYR A 100 21.16 -8.66 -3.02
C TYR A 100 21.73 -9.70 -2.04
N ASP A 101 22.80 -9.38 -1.30
CA ASP A 101 23.27 -10.28 -0.26
C ASP A 101 22.22 -10.48 0.84
N LEU A 102 22.16 -11.70 1.39
CA LEU A 102 21.16 -12.07 2.40
C LEU A 102 21.15 -11.15 3.63
N PRO A 103 22.29 -10.73 4.20
CA PRO A 103 22.28 -9.76 5.30
C PRO A 103 21.57 -8.46 4.98
N SER A 104 21.75 -7.90 3.77
CA SER A 104 21.09 -6.67 3.33
C SER A 104 19.57 -6.87 3.15
N ILE A 105 19.16 -7.99 2.53
CA ILE A 105 17.75 -8.35 2.42
C ILE A 105 17.12 -8.50 3.81
N THR A 106 17.78 -9.20 4.73
CA THR A 106 17.30 -9.38 6.10
C THR A 106 17.13 -8.05 6.84
N ARG A 107 18.08 -7.11 6.69
CA ARG A 107 17.93 -5.75 7.25
C ARG A 107 16.72 -5.03 6.69
N ALA A 108 16.51 -5.08 5.37
CA ALA A 108 15.35 -4.46 4.73
C ALA A 108 14.04 -5.06 5.25
N LEU A 109 13.92 -6.38 5.27
CA LEU A 109 12.74 -7.08 5.80
C LEU A 109 12.47 -6.76 7.28
N THR A 110 13.52 -6.67 8.09
CA THR A 110 13.41 -6.27 9.51
C THR A 110 12.86 -4.85 9.65
N ARG A 111 13.32 -3.90 8.81
CA ARG A 111 12.78 -2.52 8.79
C ARG A 111 11.30 -2.53 8.39
N ILE A 112 10.94 -3.29 7.35
CA ILE A 112 9.53 -3.41 6.93
C ILE A 112 8.67 -3.95 8.07
N CYS A 113 9.07 -5.04 8.71
CA CYS A 113 8.33 -5.63 9.83
C CYS A 113 8.16 -4.66 11.00
N ARG A 114 9.20 -3.89 11.35
CA ARG A 114 9.12 -2.86 12.37
C ARG A 114 8.14 -1.75 11.96
N TYR A 115 8.30 -1.23 10.74
CA TYR A 115 7.44 -0.15 10.24
C TYR A 115 5.96 -0.55 10.21
N MET A 116 5.63 -1.78 9.80
CA MET A 116 4.24 -2.30 9.82
C MET A 116 3.60 -2.21 11.21
N LYS A 117 4.36 -2.45 12.28
CA LYS A 117 3.86 -2.36 13.67
C LYS A 117 3.66 -0.92 14.14
N GLU A 118 4.46 0.00 13.64
CA GLU A 118 4.51 1.40 14.09
C GLU A 118 3.75 2.36 13.18
N GLN A 119 3.39 1.92 11.96
CA GLN A 119 2.76 2.77 10.96
C GLN A 119 1.44 3.40 11.45
N ARG A 120 1.29 4.71 11.21
CA ARG A 120 0.11 5.48 11.58
C ARG A 120 -0.53 6.26 10.43
N ILE A 121 0.21 6.56 9.37
CA ILE A 121 -0.22 7.44 8.27
C ILE A 121 0.19 6.87 6.91
N GLY A 122 -0.46 7.37 5.86
CA GLY A 122 -0.12 7.06 4.47
C GLY A 122 -0.68 5.72 3.98
N ALA A 123 -0.18 5.24 2.84
CA ALA A 123 -0.54 3.94 2.28
C ALA A 123 -0.07 2.81 3.21
N LYS A 124 -0.96 1.85 3.45
CA LYS A 124 -0.71 0.75 4.39
C LYS A 124 0.30 -0.24 3.82
N VAL A 125 1.33 -0.58 4.59
CA VAL A 125 2.21 -1.71 4.30
C VAL A 125 1.49 -3.01 4.68
N LEU A 126 1.25 -3.89 3.70
CA LEU A 126 0.53 -5.16 3.89
C LEU A 126 1.46 -6.33 4.20
N GLY A 127 2.73 -6.21 3.85
CA GLY A 127 3.76 -7.23 3.98
C GLY A 127 5.00 -6.79 3.24
N ALA A 128 5.85 -7.73 2.85
CA ALA A 128 7.00 -7.50 2.00
C ALA A 128 6.91 -8.38 0.75
N HIS A 129 7.32 -7.84 -0.39
CA HIS A 129 7.59 -8.63 -1.58
C HIS A 129 9.11 -8.87 -1.65
N MET A 130 9.52 -10.11 -1.51
CA MET A 130 10.93 -10.48 -1.63
C MET A 130 11.24 -10.85 -3.09
N GLU A 131 11.82 -9.91 -3.86
CA GLU A 131 12.30 -10.18 -5.21
C GLU A 131 13.72 -10.75 -5.15
N GLY A 132 13.82 -12.05 -5.41
CA GLY A 132 15.07 -12.78 -5.23
C GLY A 132 15.38 -13.06 -3.74
N PRO A 133 16.51 -13.65 -3.44
CA PRO A 133 17.62 -14.00 -4.35
C PRO A 133 17.42 -15.30 -5.16
N PHE A 134 16.29 -16.01 -5.02
CA PHE A 134 16.01 -17.30 -5.65
C PHE A 134 15.33 -17.14 -7.02
N ILE A 135 15.95 -16.37 -7.92
CA ILE A 135 15.44 -16.12 -9.26
C ILE A 135 16.28 -16.82 -10.32
N SER A 136 15.75 -16.93 -11.53
CA SER A 136 16.47 -17.47 -12.67
C SER A 136 17.52 -16.48 -13.18
N ASP A 137 18.77 -16.90 -13.31
CA ASP A 137 19.82 -16.05 -13.87
C ASP A 137 19.56 -15.68 -15.35
N ILE A 138 18.87 -16.54 -16.09
CA ILE A 138 18.52 -16.28 -17.50
C ILE A 138 17.47 -15.17 -17.61
N TYR A 139 16.51 -15.10 -16.68
CA TYR A 139 15.38 -14.18 -16.71
C TYR A 139 15.45 -13.09 -15.63
N LYS A 140 16.60 -12.86 -15.03
CA LYS A 140 16.80 -11.94 -13.90
C LYS A 140 16.55 -10.46 -14.18
N GLY A 141 16.44 -10.06 -15.47
CA GLY A 141 16.32 -8.66 -15.81
C GLY A 141 17.53 -7.85 -15.35
N ALA A 142 17.29 -6.77 -14.62
CA ALA A 142 18.32 -5.88 -14.08
C ALA A 142 19.04 -6.42 -12.82
N GLN A 143 18.59 -7.55 -12.25
CA GLN A 143 19.17 -8.12 -11.03
C GLN A 143 20.61 -8.62 -11.27
N LYS A 144 21.47 -8.48 -10.27
CA LYS A 144 22.89 -8.88 -10.38
C LYS A 144 23.04 -10.40 -10.19
N SER A 145 23.62 -11.10 -11.18
CA SER A 145 23.87 -12.56 -11.09
C SER A 145 24.69 -12.97 -9.86
N THR A 146 25.59 -12.11 -9.39
CA THR A 146 26.45 -12.40 -8.22
C THR A 146 25.68 -12.56 -6.90
N HIS A 147 24.42 -12.13 -6.85
CA HIS A 147 23.55 -12.24 -5.68
C HIS A 147 22.46 -13.30 -5.84
N ILE A 148 22.38 -13.93 -7.01
CA ILE A 148 21.45 -15.03 -7.23
C ILE A 148 21.98 -16.26 -6.53
N VAL A 149 21.13 -16.88 -5.70
CA VAL A 149 21.46 -18.14 -5.02
C VAL A 149 20.43 -19.21 -5.35
N LYS A 150 20.86 -20.46 -5.27
CA LYS A 150 19.95 -21.60 -5.41
C LYS A 150 18.92 -21.56 -4.30
N ALA A 151 17.66 -21.88 -4.64
CA ALA A 151 16.57 -21.93 -3.67
C ALA A 151 16.89 -22.93 -2.55
N ASP A 152 16.88 -22.42 -1.32
CA ASP A 152 17.09 -23.19 -0.10
C ASP A 152 16.24 -22.57 1.03
N PHE A 153 15.28 -23.33 1.53
CA PHE A 153 14.38 -22.87 2.59
C PHE A 153 15.10 -22.55 3.89
N SER A 154 16.21 -23.24 4.17
CA SER A 154 17.00 -22.98 5.40
C SER A 154 17.57 -21.56 5.47
N LEU A 155 17.64 -20.86 4.32
CA LEU A 155 18.12 -19.48 4.24
C LEU A 155 17.05 -18.43 4.58
N ILE A 156 15.78 -18.82 4.67
CA ILE A 156 14.64 -17.95 4.91
C ILE A 156 13.75 -18.39 6.07
N GLU A 157 13.98 -19.56 6.63
CA GLU A 157 13.34 -19.99 7.88
C GLU A 157 13.90 -19.16 9.05
N PRO A 158 13.02 -18.70 9.98
CA PRO A 158 13.45 -17.94 11.16
C PRO A 158 14.23 -18.77 12.17
#